data_f52f2c3f04d4ccc9f06e75e7c72e8b66
#
_entry.id   f52f2c3f04d4ccc9f06e75e7c72e8b66
#
_cell.length_a   1.000
_cell.length_b   1.000
_cell.length_c   1.000
_cell.angle_alpha   90.00
_cell.angle_beta   90.00
_cell.angle_gamma   90.00
#
_symmetry.space_group_name_H-M   'P 1'
#
loop_
_entity.id
_entity.type
_entity.pdbx_description
1 polymer ?
#
loop_
_entity_poly.entity_id
_entity_poly.type
_entity_poly.pdbx_seq_one_letter_code
_entity_poly.pdbx_strand_id
1 'polypeptide(L)'
;TFEPDFVMLAQNEGFRLMTLVTRSTSQEHIDREFAWAKSQREDSPETVSFATTISMENWDDPDWQEVTISRLRQDFDSGASAVKVWKDIGMTFRDSDGSFIMIDNPRFDPILEYIASQHKPVIGHLGEPRNCWLPVDSMTVPGDSSYFANHPEYHMYLHPEYPSYDDQINARDNMLAKHPDLIFVGAHLGSLEWDIGELAQRLDRFPNMAVDIAARISHLQIQDRDTVREFIINYQDRLLYGTDAGVSESTESVEWIAERWHRDWLYFTTDSVLTSPEVRGPFEGLGLPVSVLRRIYYQNAQAWLGM
;
A
#
# COMPACT_ATOMS: atom_id res chain seq x y z
N THR A 1 -14.91 -10.82 -6.94
CA THR A 1 -15.85 -10.19 -7.89
C THR A 1 -16.01 -8.75 -7.46
N PHE A 2 -15.77 -7.83 -8.35
CA PHE A 2 -16.03 -6.43 -8.09
C PHE A 2 -17.53 -6.24 -8.08
N GLU A 3 -18.05 -5.87 -6.95
CA GLU A 3 -19.46 -5.65 -6.87
C GLU A 3 -19.78 -4.29 -7.52
N PRO A 4 -20.71 -4.24 -8.51
CA PRO A 4 -21.14 -2.98 -9.11
C PRO A 4 -21.54 -1.94 -8.07
N ASP A 5 -22.07 -2.38 -6.94
CA ASP A 5 -22.51 -1.56 -5.82
C ASP A 5 -21.33 -0.78 -5.17
N PHE A 6 -20.12 -1.34 -5.18
CA PHE A 6 -18.94 -0.62 -4.68
C PHE A 6 -18.51 0.52 -5.62
N VAL A 7 -18.58 0.32 -6.94
CA VAL A 7 -18.32 1.42 -7.89
C VAL A 7 -19.39 2.49 -7.75
N MET A 8 -20.65 2.11 -7.59
CA MET A 8 -21.74 3.07 -7.35
C MET A 8 -21.55 3.83 -6.04
N LEU A 9 -21.14 3.16 -4.97
CA LEU A 9 -20.78 3.84 -3.72
C LEU A 9 -19.67 4.86 -3.96
N ALA A 10 -18.57 4.46 -4.61
CA ALA A 10 -17.47 5.36 -4.90
C ALA A 10 -17.90 6.57 -5.73
N GLN A 11 -18.73 6.36 -6.75
CA GLN A 11 -19.27 7.44 -7.58
C GLN A 11 -20.16 8.39 -6.78
N ASN A 12 -21.03 7.87 -5.92
CA ASN A 12 -21.93 8.66 -5.09
C ASN A 12 -21.19 9.51 -4.06
N GLU A 13 -20.09 8.97 -3.50
CA GLU A 13 -19.24 9.65 -2.52
C GLU A 13 -18.12 10.48 -3.18
N GLY A 14 -18.02 10.47 -4.52
CA GLY A 14 -17.02 11.23 -5.26
C GLY A 14 -15.61 10.65 -5.20
N PHE A 15 -15.45 9.37 -4.89
CA PHE A 15 -14.17 8.68 -4.88
C PHE A 15 -13.80 8.13 -6.25
N ARG A 16 -12.49 8.07 -6.51
CA ARG A 16 -11.89 7.24 -7.54
C ARG A 16 -11.23 6.03 -6.91
N LEU A 17 -11.23 4.93 -7.64
CA LEU A 17 -10.70 3.65 -7.19
C LEU A 17 -9.47 3.27 -8.01
N MET A 18 -8.47 2.69 -7.36
CA MET A 18 -7.38 2.00 -8.04
C MET A 18 -7.42 0.53 -7.67
N THR A 19 -7.73 -0.32 -8.65
CA THR A 19 -7.65 -1.77 -8.49
C THR A 19 -6.19 -2.21 -8.55
N LEU A 20 -5.76 -2.99 -7.58
CA LEU A 20 -4.39 -3.48 -7.50
C LEU A 20 -4.34 -4.96 -7.88
N VAL A 21 -3.62 -5.30 -8.95
CA VAL A 21 -3.23 -6.68 -9.23
C VAL A 21 -2.17 -7.07 -8.23
N THR A 22 -2.43 -8.15 -7.47
CA THR A 22 -1.57 -8.61 -6.38
C THR A 22 -1.10 -10.05 -6.63
N ARG A 23 -0.34 -10.63 -5.70
CA ARG A 23 0.09 -12.04 -5.71
C ARG A 23 0.88 -12.47 -6.94
N SER A 24 2.15 -12.15 -6.95
CA SER A 24 3.12 -12.39 -8.03
C SER A 24 3.49 -13.88 -8.27
N THR A 25 2.74 -14.84 -7.73
CA THR A 25 3.13 -16.26 -7.66
C THR A 25 2.96 -17.04 -8.95
N SER A 26 1.99 -16.64 -9.81
CA SER A 26 1.70 -17.36 -11.06
C SER A 26 1.24 -16.38 -12.13
N GLN A 27 1.76 -16.52 -13.32
CA GLN A 27 1.40 -15.68 -14.46
C GLN A 27 -0.08 -15.82 -14.82
N GLU A 28 -0.63 -17.02 -14.77
CA GLU A 28 -2.06 -17.28 -15.02
C GLU A 28 -2.95 -16.50 -14.03
N HIS A 29 -2.56 -16.44 -12.76
CA HIS A 29 -3.31 -15.69 -11.77
C HIS A 29 -3.24 -14.18 -12.05
N ILE A 30 -2.06 -13.67 -12.37
CA ILE A 30 -1.85 -12.27 -12.75
C ILE A 30 -2.70 -11.92 -13.97
N ASP A 31 -2.68 -12.74 -15.01
CA ASP A 31 -3.45 -12.51 -16.25
C ASP A 31 -4.95 -12.41 -15.99
N ARG A 32 -5.46 -13.26 -15.12
CA ARG A 32 -6.88 -13.25 -14.73
C ARG A 32 -7.25 -11.98 -13.94
N GLU A 33 -6.45 -11.61 -12.93
CA GLU A 33 -6.68 -10.38 -12.16
C GLU A 33 -6.52 -9.14 -13.04
N PHE A 34 -5.52 -9.13 -13.93
CA PHE A 34 -5.30 -8.05 -14.87
C PHE A 34 -6.47 -7.87 -15.84
N ALA A 35 -6.94 -8.95 -16.46
CA ALA A 35 -8.08 -8.90 -17.38
C ALA A 35 -9.32 -8.35 -16.68
N TRP A 36 -9.53 -8.75 -15.44
CA TRP A 36 -10.62 -8.27 -14.63
C TRP A 36 -10.48 -6.79 -14.25
N ALA A 37 -9.31 -6.34 -13.79
CA ALA A 37 -9.05 -4.94 -13.47
C ALA A 37 -9.20 -4.03 -14.70
N LYS A 38 -8.76 -4.50 -15.86
CA LYS A 38 -8.94 -3.84 -17.14
C LYS A 38 -10.42 -3.69 -17.52
N SER A 39 -11.21 -4.75 -17.38
CA SER A 39 -12.66 -4.70 -17.62
C SER A 39 -13.36 -3.65 -16.76
N GLN A 40 -13.01 -3.57 -15.47
CA GLN A 40 -13.55 -2.54 -14.58
C GLN A 40 -13.23 -1.12 -15.04
N ARG A 41 -12.00 -0.92 -15.50
CA ARG A 41 -11.57 0.36 -16.05
C ARG A 41 -12.34 0.70 -17.33
N GLU A 42 -12.61 -0.28 -18.19
CA GLU A 42 -13.39 -0.11 -19.42
C GLU A 42 -14.86 0.23 -19.10
N ASP A 43 -15.44 -0.40 -18.09
CA ASP A 43 -16.84 -0.18 -17.67
C ASP A 43 -17.03 1.17 -16.94
N SER A 44 -16.01 1.65 -16.23
CA SER A 44 -16.09 2.87 -15.40
C SER A 44 -14.82 3.73 -15.51
N PRO A 45 -14.51 4.26 -16.71
CA PRO A 45 -13.23 4.90 -17.02
C PRO A 45 -12.92 6.16 -16.18
N GLU A 46 -13.94 6.87 -15.72
CA GLU A 46 -13.78 8.08 -14.89
C GLU A 46 -13.60 7.76 -13.41
N THR A 47 -13.99 6.53 -12.99
CA THR A 47 -14.00 6.14 -11.58
C THR A 47 -12.88 5.18 -11.24
N VAL A 48 -12.54 4.25 -12.15
CA VAL A 48 -11.62 3.16 -11.91
C VAL A 48 -10.34 3.33 -12.71
N SER A 49 -9.21 3.19 -12.05
CA SER A 49 -7.88 2.95 -12.63
C SER A 49 -7.32 1.63 -12.08
N PHE A 50 -6.22 1.13 -12.62
CA PHE A 50 -5.63 -0.10 -12.12
C PHE A 50 -4.10 -0.12 -12.22
N ALA A 51 -3.49 -0.89 -11.33
CA ALA A 51 -2.08 -1.22 -11.34
C ALA A 51 -1.87 -2.67 -11.76
N THR A 52 -0.84 -2.92 -12.57
CA THR A 52 -0.30 -4.27 -12.84
C THR A 52 0.68 -4.69 -11.74
N THR A 53 1.31 -5.87 -11.89
CA THR A 53 2.32 -6.37 -10.95
C THR A 53 3.48 -7.03 -11.69
N ILE A 54 4.55 -7.34 -10.96
CA ILE A 54 5.71 -8.10 -11.44
C ILE A 54 5.47 -9.58 -11.16
N SER A 55 5.58 -10.44 -12.20
CA SER A 55 5.55 -11.88 -12.02
C SER A 55 6.90 -12.39 -11.51
N MET A 56 6.87 -13.20 -10.47
CA MET A 56 8.04 -13.91 -9.96
C MET A 56 8.19 -15.32 -10.55
N GLU A 57 7.23 -15.73 -11.41
CA GLU A 57 7.33 -16.99 -12.13
C GLU A 57 8.57 -16.98 -13.04
N ASN A 58 9.30 -18.09 -13.05
CA ASN A 58 10.56 -18.23 -13.80
C ASN A 58 11.66 -17.22 -13.39
N TRP A 59 11.68 -16.80 -12.14
CA TRP A 59 12.70 -15.88 -11.59
C TRP A 59 14.14 -16.28 -11.96
N ASP A 60 14.47 -17.58 -11.95
CA ASP A 60 15.83 -18.07 -12.22
C ASP A 60 16.19 -18.08 -13.70
N ASP A 61 15.23 -17.87 -14.62
CA ASP A 61 15.50 -17.87 -16.05
C ASP A 61 16.37 -16.66 -16.47
N PRO A 62 17.36 -16.87 -17.36
CA PRO A 62 18.27 -15.80 -17.77
C PRO A 62 17.55 -14.59 -18.42
N ASP A 63 16.41 -14.81 -19.07
CA ASP A 63 15.62 -13.81 -19.80
C ASP A 63 14.44 -13.26 -18.97
N TRP A 64 14.29 -13.63 -17.70
CA TRP A 64 13.20 -13.20 -16.83
C TRP A 64 13.02 -11.68 -16.82
N GLN A 65 14.12 -10.90 -16.79
CA GLN A 65 14.08 -9.44 -16.81
C GLN A 65 13.49 -8.91 -18.12
N GLU A 66 13.91 -9.45 -19.26
CA GLU A 66 13.42 -9.04 -20.58
C GLU A 66 11.94 -9.38 -20.76
N VAL A 67 11.55 -10.58 -20.33
CA VAL A 67 10.16 -11.06 -20.33
C VAL A 67 9.29 -10.15 -19.47
N THR A 68 9.73 -9.84 -18.25
CA THR A 68 9.03 -8.95 -17.32
C THR A 68 8.86 -7.53 -17.90
N ILE A 69 9.92 -6.95 -18.47
CA ILE A 69 9.84 -5.62 -19.10
C ILE A 69 8.90 -5.64 -20.31
N SER A 70 8.95 -6.70 -21.12
CA SER A 70 8.05 -6.85 -22.27
C SER A 70 6.58 -6.91 -21.82
N ARG A 71 6.31 -7.62 -20.72
CA ARG A 71 4.97 -7.72 -20.14
C ARG A 71 4.50 -6.38 -19.59
N LEU A 72 5.31 -5.69 -18.80
CA LEU A 72 4.97 -4.37 -18.27
C LEU A 72 4.65 -3.37 -19.39
N ARG A 73 5.38 -3.44 -20.53
CA ARG A 73 5.07 -2.63 -21.69
C ARG A 73 3.66 -2.90 -22.23
N GLN A 74 3.30 -4.15 -22.41
CA GLN A 74 1.96 -4.54 -22.87
C GLN A 74 0.87 -4.11 -21.88
N ASP A 75 1.15 -4.22 -20.58
CA ASP A 75 0.23 -3.81 -19.52
C ASP A 75 0.01 -2.30 -19.52
N PHE A 76 1.06 -1.50 -19.69
CA PHE A 76 0.96 -0.04 -19.83
C PHE A 76 0.22 0.36 -21.10
N ASP A 77 0.51 -0.30 -22.24
CA ASP A 77 -0.23 -0.09 -23.50
C ASP A 77 -1.71 -0.47 -23.36
N SER A 78 -2.04 -1.39 -22.47
CA SER A 78 -3.40 -1.81 -22.14
C SER A 78 -4.09 -0.93 -21.09
N GLY A 79 -3.41 0.10 -20.56
CA GLY A 79 -3.98 1.11 -19.69
C GLY A 79 -3.64 0.99 -18.21
N ALA A 80 -2.73 0.09 -17.80
CA ALA A 80 -2.22 0.06 -16.43
C ALA A 80 -1.51 1.40 -16.12
N SER A 81 -1.86 2.03 -15.00
CA SER A 81 -1.35 3.33 -14.61
C SER A 81 -0.20 3.25 -13.60
N ALA A 82 -0.02 2.13 -12.94
CA ALA A 82 0.98 1.89 -11.90
C ALA A 82 1.42 0.43 -11.89
N VAL A 83 2.48 0.13 -11.11
CA VAL A 83 2.93 -1.23 -10.81
C VAL A 83 2.77 -1.48 -9.31
N LYS A 84 2.04 -2.52 -8.93
CA LYS A 84 1.96 -3.00 -7.54
C LYS A 84 3.10 -3.97 -7.28
N VAL A 85 3.87 -3.72 -6.24
CA VAL A 85 4.79 -4.71 -5.65
C VAL A 85 4.18 -5.15 -4.32
N TRP A 86 4.03 -6.46 -4.13
CA TRP A 86 3.42 -7.02 -2.95
C TRP A 86 4.44 -7.68 -2.03
N LYS A 87 4.07 -7.84 -0.77
CA LYS A 87 4.93 -8.36 0.32
C LYS A 87 5.50 -9.76 0.10
N ASP A 88 5.01 -10.52 -0.89
CA ASP A 88 5.61 -11.79 -1.28
C ASP A 88 7.09 -11.64 -1.63
N ILE A 89 7.47 -10.50 -2.23
CA ILE A 89 8.87 -10.10 -2.39
C ILE A 89 9.38 -9.63 -1.02
N GLY A 90 10.35 -10.34 -0.50
CA GLY A 90 10.90 -10.16 0.84
C GLY A 90 10.34 -11.11 1.91
N MET A 91 9.15 -11.73 1.68
CA MET A 91 8.52 -12.59 2.68
C MET A 91 8.17 -14.01 2.20
N THR A 92 8.17 -14.28 0.90
CA THR A 92 7.76 -15.59 0.38
C THR A 92 8.79 -16.17 -0.60
N PHE A 93 9.19 -15.37 -1.59
CA PHE A 93 10.06 -15.84 -2.65
C PHE A 93 11.49 -16.04 -2.17
N ARG A 94 12.08 -17.15 -2.67
CA ARG A 94 13.48 -17.52 -2.39
C ARG A 94 14.25 -17.67 -3.67
N ASP A 95 15.52 -17.29 -3.63
CA ASP A 95 16.50 -17.54 -4.67
C ASP A 95 16.93 -19.02 -4.65
N SER A 96 17.66 -19.45 -5.67
CA SER A 96 18.17 -20.82 -5.84
C SER A 96 19.06 -21.29 -4.67
N ASP A 97 19.70 -20.39 -3.94
CA ASP A 97 20.47 -20.68 -2.72
C ASP A 97 19.62 -20.76 -1.44
N GLY A 98 18.29 -20.52 -1.53
CA GLY A 98 17.35 -20.54 -0.43
C GLY A 98 17.23 -19.22 0.34
N SER A 99 17.99 -18.18 -0.03
CA SER A 99 17.85 -16.85 0.55
C SER A 99 16.55 -16.17 0.10
N PHE A 100 16.00 -15.27 0.93
CA PHE A 100 14.83 -14.50 0.53
C PHE A 100 15.19 -13.47 -0.54
N ILE A 101 14.33 -13.37 -1.55
CA ILE A 101 14.46 -12.36 -2.60
C ILE A 101 13.92 -11.04 -2.05
N MET A 102 14.82 -10.10 -1.76
CA MET A 102 14.48 -8.76 -1.29
C MET A 102 14.32 -7.81 -2.47
N ILE A 103 13.55 -6.71 -2.27
CA ILE A 103 13.26 -5.76 -3.37
C ILE A 103 14.50 -5.01 -3.89
N ASP A 104 15.56 -4.92 -3.11
CA ASP A 104 16.84 -4.31 -3.53
C ASP A 104 17.79 -5.28 -4.25
N ASN A 105 17.33 -6.51 -4.54
CA ASN A 105 18.08 -7.47 -5.35
C ASN A 105 18.38 -6.86 -6.72
N PRO A 106 19.63 -6.89 -7.20
CA PRO A 106 20.05 -6.29 -8.48
C PRO A 106 19.28 -6.78 -9.70
N ARG A 107 18.61 -7.93 -9.63
CA ARG A 107 17.76 -8.42 -10.73
C ARG A 107 16.53 -7.55 -10.96
N PHE A 108 16.08 -6.79 -9.97
CA PHE A 108 14.98 -5.82 -10.14
C PHE A 108 15.45 -4.52 -10.78
N ASP A 109 16.74 -4.17 -10.72
CA ASP A 109 17.22 -2.84 -11.14
C ASP A 109 16.80 -2.48 -12.59
N PRO A 110 16.98 -3.33 -13.63
CA PRO A 110 16.55 -2.99 -15.00
C PRO A 110 15.03 -2.82 -15.14
N ILE A 111 14.25 -3.55 -14.33
CA ILE A 111 12.79 -3.46 -14.33
C ILE A 111 12.34 -2.14 -13.69
N LEU A 112 12.93 -1.76 -12.55
CA LEU A 112 12.65 -0.50 -11.86
C LEU A 112 13.07 0.72 -12.70
N GLU A 113 14.22 0.64 -13.37
CA GLU A 113 14.69 1.64 -14.33
C GLU A 113 13.71 1.79 -15.51
N TYR A 114 13.22 0.66 -16.05
CA TYR A 114 12.21 0.69 -17.10
C TYR A 114 10.91 1.37 -16.61
N ILE A 115 10.39 1.01 -15.43
CA ILE A 115 9.19 1.61 -14.84
C ILE A 115 9.39 3.13 -14.66
N ALA A 116 10.54 3.54 -14.11
CA ALA A 116 10.89 4.95 -13.95
C ALA A 116 10.93 5.70 -15.30
N SER A 117 11.52 5.08 -16.34
CA SER A 117 11.57 5.67 -17.70
C SER A 117 10.19 5.87 -18.33
N GLN A 118 9.21 5.10 -17.92
CA GLN A 118 7.81 5.22 -18.35
C GLN A 118 7.02 6.22 -17.47
N HIS A 119 7.64 6.85 -16.48
CA HIS A 119 7.01 7.73 -15.49
C HIS A 119 5.80 7.08 -14.81
N LYS A 120 5.88 5.77 -14.58
CA LYS A 120 4.85 5.01 -13.88
C LYS A 120 5.23 4.86 -12.41
N PRO A 121 4.31 5.08 -11.47
CA PRO A 121 4.59 4.86 -10.05
C PRO A 121 4.62 3.38 -9.71
N VAL A 122 5.44 3.05 -8.71
CA VAL A 122 5.40 1.77 -7.99
C VAL A 122 4.64 1.97 -6.68
N ILE A 123 3.62 1.14 -6.43
CA ILE A 123 2.91 1.05 -5.15
C ILE A 123 3.46 -0.15 -4.41
N GLY A 124 4.29 0.09 -3.41
CA GLY A 124 5.02 -0.96 -2.71
C GLY A 124 4.42 -1.31 -1.34
N HIS A 125 3.91 -2.54 -1.20
CA HIS A 125 3.63 -3.15 0.09
C HIS A 125 4.82 -4.04 0.44
N LEU A 126 5.80 -3.47 1.12
CA LEU A 126 7.07 -4.12 1.44
C LEU A 126 7.17 -4.28 2.96
N GLY A 127 7.02 -5.51 3.42
CA GLY A 127 6.88 -5.86 4.84
C GLY A 127 5.46 -5.68 5.38
N GLU A 128 5.20 -6.31 6.52
CA GLU A 128 3.97 -6.20 7.30
C GLU A 128 4.07 -5.05 8.32
N PRO A 129 3.01 -4.68 9.05
CA PRO A 129 3.13 -3.76 10.16
C PRO A 129 4.13 -4.28 11.20
N ARG A 130 4.82 -3.37 11.88
CA ARG A 130 5.82 -3.76 12.89
C ARG A 130 5.27 -4.71 13.95
N ASN A 131 3.99 -4.61 14.27
CA ASN A 131 3.32 -5.53 15.19
C ASN A 131 3.49 -7.01 14.80
N CYS A 132 3.64 -7.32 13.50
CA CYS A 132 3.89 -8.67 13.01
C CYS A 132 5.15 -9.33 13.62
N TRP A 133 6.14 -8.54 14.03
CA TRP A 133 7.39 -8.99 14.66
C TRP A 133 7.39 -8.86 16.19
N LEU A 134 6.25 -8.51 16.80
CA LEU A 134 6.12 -8.37 18.26
C LEU A 134 5.31 -9.52 18.86
N PRO A 135 5.54 -9.86 20.14
CA PRO A 135 4.62 -10.73 20.88
C PRO A 135 3.20 -10.14 20.87
N VAL A 136 2.17 -10.99 20.78
CA VAL A 136 0.75 -10.55 20.72
C VAL A 136 0.40 -9.55 21.82
N ASP A 137 0.88 -9.78 23.05
CA ASP A 137 0.62 -8.93 24.22
C ASP A 137 1.29 -7.55 24.14
N SER A 138 2.25 -7.38 23.22
CA SER A 138 2.98 -6.13 23.00
C SER A 138 2.47 -5.35 21.78
N MET A 139 1.51 -5.91 21.05
CA MET A 139 0.93 -5.26 19.88
C MET A 139 0.05 -4.07 20.26
N THR A 140 0.19 -3.00 19.51
CA THR A 140 -0.37 -1.69 19.86
C THR A 140 -1.84 -1.51 19.49
N VAL A 141 -2.30 -2.18 18.42
CA VAL A 141 -3.69 -2.10 17.95
C VAL A 141 -4.39 -3.45 18.05
N PRO A 142 -5.67 -3.48 18.52
CA PRO A 142 -6.44 -4.71 18.68
C PRO A 142 -6.61 -5.52 17.39
N GLY A 143 -6.74 -4.85 16.25
CA GLY A 143 -6.87 -5.50 14.95
C GLY A 143 -5.68 -6.41 14.64
N ASP A 144 -4.46 -5.88 14.78
CA ASP A 144 -3.24 -6.65 14.54
C ASP A 144 -3.10 -7.81 15.54
N SER A 145 -3.33 -7.55 16.83
CA SER A 145 -3.21 -8.61 17.85
C SER A 145 -4.23 -9.73 17.62
N SER A 146 -5.46 -9.41 17.23
CA SER A 146 -6.47 -10.41 16.89
C SER A 146 -6.09 -11.17 15.61
N TYR A 147 -5.63 -10.47 14.58
CA TYR A 147 -5.25 -11.11 13.32
C TYR A 147 -4.10 -12.10 13.51
N PHE A 148 -2.99 -11.66 14.09
CA PHE A 148 -1.81 -12.52 14.27
C PHE A 148 -2.02 -13.63 15.29
N ALA A 149 -2.86 -13.45 16.31
CA ALA A 149 -3.23 -14.52 17.22
C ALA A 149 -4.02 -15.65 16.52
N ASN A 150 -4.83 -15.30 15.50
CA ASN A 150 -5.62 -16.27 14.74
C ASN A 150 -4.90 -16.82 13.50
N HIS A 151 -3.79 -16.19 13.09
CA HIS A 151 -3.00 -16.54 11.90
C HIS A 151 -1.51 -16.65 12.26
N PRO A 152 -1.13 -17.65 13.09
CA PRO A 152 0.26 -17.81 13.54
C PRO A 152 1.25 -18.02 12.40
N GLU A 153 0.79 -18.55 11.24
CA GLU A 153 1.58 -18.71 10.02
C GLU A 153 2.05 -17.38 9.40
N TYR A 154 1.37 -16.28 9.70
CA TYR A 154 1.74 -14.92 9.25
C TYR A 154 2.39 -14.09 10.35
N HIS A 155 2.51 -14.62 11.56
CA HIS A 155 3.07 -13.91 12.70
C HIS A 155 4.60 -14.09 12.78
N MET A 156 5.34 -13.18 12.16
CA MET A 156 6.80 -13.26 11.99
C MET A 156 7.59 -13.34 13.31
N TYR A 157 7.03 -12.88 14.40
CA TYR A 157 7.61 -13.11 15.73
C TYR A 157 7.85 -14.60 16.03
N LEU A 158 7.02 -15.48 15.51
CA LEU A 158 7.12 -16.95 15.67
C LEU A 158 8.05 -17.60 14.63
N HIS A 159 8.54 -16.84 13.66
CA HIS A 159 9.28 -17.30 12.50
C HIS A 159 10.62 -16.57 12.35
N PRO A 160 11.59 -16.78 13.29
CA PRO A 160 12.86 -16.05 13.27
C PRO A 160 13.76 -16.36 12.05
N GLU A 161 13.40 -17.37 11.25
CA GLU A 161 14.05 -17.73 9.98
C GLU A 161 13.66 -16.81 8.81
N TYR A 162 12.65 -15.96 8.99
CA TYR A 162 12.27 -14.94 8.01
C TYR A 162 13.08 -13.65 8.20
N PRO A 163 13.20 -12.81 7.16
CA PRO A 163 13.82 -11.51 7.30
C PRO A 163 13.15 -10.69 8.42
N SER A 164 13.97 -9.97 9.16
CA SER A 164 13.46 -9.09 10.21
C SER A 164 12.66 -7.90 9.64
N TYR A 165 11.94 -7.21 10.50
CA TYR A 165 11.29 -5.95 10.14
C TYR A 165 12.30 -4.95 9.54
N ASP A 166 13.47 -4.79 10.17
CA ASP A 166 14.49 -3.86 9.71
C ASP A 166 15.09 -4.28 8.35
N ASP A 167 15.20 -5.58 8.07
CA ASP A 167 15.63 -6.06 6.75
C ASP A 167 14.65 -5.62 5.65
N GLN A 168 13.33 -5.67 5.90
CA GLN A 168 12.30 -5.22 4.96
C GLN A 168 12.41 -3.72 4.68
N ILE A 169 12.52 -2.92 5.75
CA ILE A 169 12.63 -1.46 5.64
C ILE A 169 13.92 -1.06 4.95
N ASN A 170 15.04 -1.71 5.30
CA ASN A 170 16.36 -1.43 4.70
C ASN A 170 16.40 -1.79 3.22
N ALA A 171 15.81 -2.93 2.81
CA ALA A 171 15.74 -3.31 1.40
C ALA A 171 14.95 -2.29 0.57
N ARG A 172 13.81 -1.80 1.09
CA ARG A 172 13.06 -0.70 0.47
C ARG A 172 13.91 0.57 0.37
N ASP A 173 14.54 0.96 1.46
CA ASP A 173 15.35 2.19 1.50
C ASP A 173 16.57 2.11 0.56
N ASN A 174 17.18 0.93 0.43
CA ASN A 174 18.26 0.67 -0.54
C ASN A 174 17.76 0.80 -1.98
N MET A 175 16.60 0.20 -2.30
CA MET A 175 15.96 0.32 -3.61
C MET A 175 15.71 1.79 -3.95
N LEU A 176 15.12 2.58 -3.04
CA LEU A 176 14.84 4.00 -3.26
C LEU A 176 16.12 4.84 -3.45
N ALA A 177 17.18 4.51 -2.73
CA ALA A 177 18.48 5.18 -2.88
C ALA A 177 19.14 4.89 -4.24
N LYS A 178 18.96 3.66 -4.77
CA LYS A 178 19.48 3.24 -6.09
C LYS A 178 18.70 3.85 -7.25
N HIS A 179 17.39 4.09 -7.07
CA HIS A 179 16.47 4.52 -8.13
C HIS A 179 15.80 5.87 -7.79
N PRO A 180 16.57 7.00 -7.75
CA PRO A 180 16.03 8.29 -7.34
C PRO A 180 14.96 8.86 -8.30
N ASP A 181 14.92 8.38 -9.54
CA ASP A 181 13.91 8.79 -10.55
C ASP A 181 12.62 7.94 -10.48
N LEU A 182 12.60 6.88 -9.65
CA LEU A 182 11.44 6.03 -9.48
C LEU A 182 10.39 6.75 -8.61
N ILE A 183 9.19 6.95 -9.13
CA ILE A 183 8.05 7.42 -8.33
C ILE A 183 7.57 6.27 -7.47
N PHE A 184 7.61 6.42 -6.15
CA PHE A 184 7.26 5.35 -5.22
C PHE A 184 6.18 5.80 -4.23
N VAL A 185 5.12 5.00 -4.08
CA VAL A 185 4.11 5.14 -3.05
C VAL A 185 4.18 3.94 -2.12
N GLY A 186 4.68 4.15 -0.92
CA GLY A 186 4.71 3.11 0.13
C GLY A 186 3.30 2.85 0.65
N ALA A 187 2.76 1.66 0.37
CA ALA A 187 1.47 1.26 0.92
C ALA A 187 1.53 1.19 2.46
N HIS A 188 0.40 1.50 3.12
CA HIS A 188 0.24 1.34 4.57
C HIS A 188 1.26 2.14 5.39
N LEU A 189 1.41 3.44 5.08
CA LEU A 189 2.44 4.31 5.66
C LEU A 189 3.87 3.79 5.41
N GLY A 190 4.06 3.02 4.33
CA GLY A 190 5.33 2.40 4.00
C GLY A 190 5.82 1.42 5.08
N SER A 191 4.89 0.78 5.82
CA SER A 191 5.18 -0.08 6.97
C SER A 191 5.93 0.62 8.12
N LEU A 192 5.78 1.94 8.23
CA LEU A 192 6.32 2.78 9.32
C LEU A 192 5.19 3.38 10.18
N GLU A 193 4.06 2.71 10.23
CA GLU A 193 2.81 3.12 10.89
C GLU A 193 2.96 3.32 12.41
N TRP A 194 3.94 2.66 13.01
CA TRP A 194 4.17 2.63 14.45
C TRP A 194 4.86 3.89 14.99
N ASP A 195 5.56 4.65 14.13
CA ASP A 195 6.29 5.88 14.50
C ASP A 195 6.36 6.83 13.30
N ILE A 196 5.54 7.89 13.35
CA ILE A 196 5.52 8.91 12.30
C ILE A 196 6.81 9.74 12.24
N GLY A 197 7.63 9.77 13.29
CA GLY A 197 8.96 10.40 13.26
C GLY A 197 9.93 9.59 12.39
N GLU A 198 9.87 8.26 12.45
CA GLU A 198 10.62 7.39 11.55
C GLU A 198 10.15 7.53 10.09
N LEU A 199 8.84 7.67 9.88
CA LEU A 199 8.30 7.93 8.54
C LEU A 199 8.76 9.29 8.02
N ALA A 200 8.71 10.35 8.83
CA ALA A 200 9.17 11.68 8.47
C ALA A 200 10.63 11.69 7.98
N GLN A 201 11.54 10.99 8.69
CA GLN A 201 12.93 10.86 8.29
C GLN A 201 13.09 10.22 6.90
N ARG A 202 12.24 9.21 6.54
CA ARG A 202 12.29 8.59 5.20
C ARG A 202 11.73 9.52 4.13
N LEU A 203 10.65 10.24 4.42
CA LEU A 203 10.12 11.24 3.50
C LEU A 203 11.10 12.37 3.23
N ASP A 204 11.87 12.80 4.23
CA ASP A 204 12.94 13.80 4.06
C ASP A 204 14.11 13.25 3.24
N ARG A 205 14.47 11.98 3.49
CA ARG A 205 15.59 11.32 2.80
C ARG A 205 15.28 11.01 1.33
N PHE A 206 14.03 10.63 1.02
CA PHE A 206 13.63 10.15 -0.29
C PHE A 206 12.57 11.08 -0.92
N PRO A 207 12.98 12.11 -1.69
CA PRO A 207 12.04 13.01 -2.35
C PRO A 207 11.11 12.34 -3.37
N ASN A 208 11.46 11.16 -3.84
CA ASN A 208 10.70 10.32 -4.76
C ASN A 208 9.72 9.36 -4.07
N MET A 209 9.56 9.45 -2.73
CA MET A 209 8.66 8.62 -1.95
C MET A 209 7.45 9.41 -1.45
N ALA A 210 6.26 8.89 -1.63
CA ALA A 210 5.03 9.20 -0.90
C ALA A 210 4.50 7.94 -0.21
N VAL A 211 3.45 8.05 0.60
CA VAL A 211 2.81 6.90 1.24
C VAL A 211 1.29 7.02 1.21
N ASP A 212 0.60 5.90 1.14
CA ASP A 212 -0.82 5.87 1.46
C ASP A 212 -1.05 5.55 2.95
N ILE A 213 -2.23 5.93 3.46
CA ILE A 213 -2.64 5.70 4.85
C ILE A 213 -3.60 4.52 5.00
N ALA A 214 -3.76 3.74 3.94
CA ALA A 214 -4.67 2.61 3.88
C ALA A 214 -4.42 1.61 5.01
N ALA A 215 -5.50 1.17 5.66
CA ALA A 215 -5.48 0.19 6.76
C ALA A 215 -4.57 0.55 7.95
N ARG A 216 -4.15 1.81 8.10
CA ARG A 216 -3.23 2.24 9.18
C ARG A 216 -3.70 3.46 9.97
N ILE A 217 -4.94 3.92 9.76
CA ILE A 217 -5.50 5.05 10.50
C ILE A 217 -5.55 4.75 12.00
N SER A 218 -5.86 3.52 12.40
CA SER A 218 -5.83 3.08 13.80
C SER A 218 -4.46 3.27 14.47
N HIS A 219 -3.39 3.10 13.74
CA HIS A 219 -2.04 3.37 14.25
C HIS A 219 -1.75 4.86 14.44
N LEU A 220 -2.34 5.74 13.64
CA LEU A 220 -2.26 7.19 13.85
C LEU A 220 -3.11 7.63 15.05
N GLN A 221 -4.26 6.99 15.28
CA GLN A 221 -5.19 7.30 16.37
C GLN A 221 -4.63 7.00 17.77
N ILE A 222 -3.62 6.12 17.87
CA ILE A 222 -2.98 5.76 19.15
C ILE A 222 -1.67 6.51 19.43
N GLN A 223 -1.18 7.29 18.49
CA GLN A 223 -0.02 8.16 18.68
C GLN A 223 -0.47 9.54 19.21
N ASP A 224 0.48 10.33 19.67
CA ASP A 224 0.19 11.68 20.16
C ASP A 224 -0.49 12.52 19.08
N ARG A 225 -1.68 13.02 19.39
CA ARG A 225 -2.55 13.72 18.43
C ARG A 225 -1.88 14.92 17.76
N ASP A 226 -1.21 15.73 18.56
CA ASP A 226 -0.65 16.98 18.03
C ASP A 226 0.58 16.69 17.16
N THR A 227 1.37 15.70 17.53
CA THR A 227 2.48 15.19 16.72
C THR A 227 1.99 14.61 15.38
N VAL A 228 0.93 13.80 15.39
CA VAL A 228 0.31 13.27 14.16
C VAL A 228 -0.24 14.40 13.29
N ARG A 229 -0.93 15.36 13.90
CA ARG A 229 -1.50 16.51 13.19
C ARG A 229 -0.41 17.36 12.52
N GLU A 230 0.67 17.67 13.24
CA GLU A 230 1.83 18.40 12.69
C GLU A 230 2.49 17.62 11.55
N PHE A 231 2.72 16.33 11.73
CA PHE A 231 3.26 15.47 10.69
C PHE A 231 2.42 15.55 9.40
N ILE A 232 1.11 15.36 9.51
CA ILE A 232 0.23 15.39 8.34
C ILE A 232 0.24 16.76 7.64
N ILE A 233 0.28 17.85 8.39
CA ILE A 233 0.37 19.20 7.81
C ILE A 233 1.70 19.42 7.11
N ASN A 234 2.80 18.99 7.72
CA ASN A 234 4.16 19.18 7.18
C ASN A 234 4.39 18.32 5.92
N TYR A 235 3.85 17.11 5.89
CA TYR A 235 4.02 16.17 4.78
C TYR A 235 2.76 16.02 3.91
N GLN A 236 1.85 17.00 3.93
CA GLN A 236 0.57 16.96 3.25
C GLN A 236 0.65 16.63 1.76
N ASP A 237 1.76 16.93 1.08
CA ASP A 237 1.98 16.66 -0.34
C ASP A 237 2.49 15.23 -0.62
N ARG A 238 2.68 14.43 0.42
CA ARG A 238 3.29 13.09 0.38
C ARG A 238 2.38 12.01 0.95
N LEU A 239 1.16 12.34 1.37
CA LEU A 239 0.21 11.44 1.99
C LEU A 239 -1.01 11.25 1.07
N LEU A 240 -1.38 10.01 0.78
CA LEU A 240 -2.53 9.66 -0.05
C LEU A 240 -3.58 8.94 0.79
N TYR A 241 -4.83 9.32 0.67
CA TYR A 241 -5.92 8.56 1.27
C TYR A 241 -6.13 7.24 0.48
N GLY A 242 -6.30 6.17 1.21
CA GLY A 242 -6.65 4.84 0.72
C GLY A 242 -7.23 4.01 1.85
N THR A 243 -7.91 2.91 1.53
CA THR A 243 -8.60 2.08 2.52
C THR A 243 -8.12 0.63 2.56
N ASP A 244 -7.48 0.15 1.50
CA ASP A 244 -7.15 -1.26 1.29
C ASP A 244 -8.41 -2.16 1.37
N ALA A 245 -9.54 -1.63 0.87
CA ALA A 245 -10.80 -2.34 0.90
C ALA A 245 -10.83 -3.45 -0.15
N GLY A 246 -11.25 -4.62 0.25
CA GLY A 246 -11.50 -5.75 -0.62
C GLY A 246 -12.98 -6.12 -0.58
N VAL A 247 -13.72 -5.87 -1.67
CA VAL A 247 -15.13 -6.23 -1.77
C VAL A 247 -15.28 -7.59 -2.42
N SER A 248 -15.77 -8.55 -1.68
CA SER A 248 -16.21 -9.86 -2.20
C SER A 248 -17.27 -10.41 -1.26
N GLU A 249 -18.01 -11.43 -1.70
CA GLU A 249 -19.01 -12.12 -0.86
C GLU A 249 -18.46 -12.63 0.49
N SER A 250 -17.13 -12.78 0.59
CA SER A 250 -16.45 -13.31 1.78
C SER A 250 -15.66 -12.26 2.56
N THR A 251 -15.68 -10.99 2.14
CA THR A 251 -14.91 -9.90 2.75
C THR A 251 -15.81 -8.79 3.30
N GLU A 252 -15.52 -7.55 2.97
CA GLU A 252 -16.23 -6.39 3.52
C GLU A 252 -17.50 -6.07 2.71
N SER A 253 -18.61 -5.76 3.40
CA SER A 253 -19.81 -5.26 2.71
C SER A 253 -19.63 -3.79 2.30
N VAL A 254 -20.41 -3.38 1.31
CA VAL A 254 -20.41 -1.98 0.82
C VAL A 254 -20.80 -1.01 1.94
N GLU A 255 -21.73 -1.37 2.80
CA GLU A 255 -22.15 -0.58 3.95
C GLU A 255 -21.02 -0.42 4.97
N TRP A 256 -20.27 -1.49 5.24
CA TRP A 256 -19.14 -1.43 6.14
C TRP A 256 -18.04 -0.50 5.62
N ILE A 257 -17.80 -0.50 4.32
CA ILE A 257 -16.83 0.41 3.67
C ILE A 257 -17.31 1.86 3.78
N ALA A 258 -18.59 2.12 3.51
CA ALA A 258 -19.18 3.45 3.65
C ALA A 258 -19.03 3.99 5.09
N GLU A 259 -19.30 3.14 6.10
CA GLU A 259 -19.11 3.48 7.51
C GLU A 259 -17.64 3.76 7.84
N ARG A 260 -16.71 2.98 7.28
CA ARG A 260 -15.27 3.18 7.44
C ARG A 260 -14.85 4.53 6.84
N TRP A 261 -15.25 4.85 5.62
CA TRP A 261 -14.96 6.14 5.00
C TRP A 261 -15.49 7.31 5.82
N HIS A 262 -16.68 7.17 6.39
CA HIS A 262 -17.26 8.19 7.26
C HIS A 262 -16.46 8.35 8.57
N ARG A 263 -16.04 7.27 9.23
CA ARG A 263 -15.21 7.33 10.43
C ARG A 263 -13.86 7.99 10.16
N ASP A 264 -13.21 7.61 9.04
CA ASP A 264 -11.95 8.19 8.61
C ASP A 264 -12.11 9.70 8.36
N TRP A 265 -13.18 10.09 7.68
CA TRP A 265 -13.51 11.49 7.44
C TRP A 265 -13.69 12.27 8.75
N LEU A 266 -14.42 11.74 9.71
CA LEU A 266 -14.60 12.39 11.02
C LEU A 266 -13.26 12.53 11.76
N TYR A 267 -12.39 11.55 11.71
CA TYR A 267 -11.06 11.62 12.32
C TYR A 267 -10.22 12.77 11.75
N PHE A 268 -10.23 12.95 10.45
CA PHE A 268 -9.43 14.00 9.81
C PHE A 268 -10.06 15.40 9.92
N THR A 269 -11.39 15.50 9.95
CA THR A 269 -12.10 16.79 9.80
C THR A 269 -12.56 17.43 11.10
N THR A 270 -12.70 16.67 12.18
CA THR A 270 -13.20 17.18 13.46
C THR A 270 -12.10 17.18 14.53
N ASP A 271 -12.31 17.95 15.59
CA ASP A 271 -11.53 17.93 16.84
C ASP A 271 -12.29 17.24 17.99
N SER A 272 -13.35 16.53 17.65
CA SER A 272 -14.22 15.84 18.61
C SER A 272 -13.54 14.58 19.17
N VAL A 273 -14.00 14.18 20.35
CA VAL A 273 -13.67 12.87 20.91
C VAL A 273 -14.43 11.78 20.16
N LEU A 274 -13.72 10.83 19.60
CA LEU A 274 -14.21 9.74 18.77
C LEU A 274 -13.88 8.38 19.38
N THR A 275 -14.55 7.37 18.88
CA THR A 275 -14.25 5.95 19.18
C THR A 275 -14.25 5.12 17.90
N SER A 276 -13.46 4.05 17.86
CA SER A 276 -13.40 3.10 16.76
C SER A 276 -13.29 1.68 17.30
N PRO A 277 -13.84 0.67 16.62
CA PRO A 277 -13.61 -0.72 17.00
C PRO A 277 -12.13 -1.17 16.83
N GLU A 278 -11.34 -0.39 16.10
CA GLU A 278 -9.96 -0.72 15.75
C GLU A 278 -8.94 -0.26 16.80
N VAL A 279 -9.35 0.58 17.79
CA VAL A 279 -8.47 1.08 18.85
C VAL A 279 -9.09 0.92 20.24
N ARG A 280 -8.25 0.88 21.27
CA ARG A 280 -8.72 0.81 22.66
C ARG A 280 -8.96 2.21 23.23
N GLY A 281 -10.19 2.46 23.64
CA GLY A 281 -10.56 3.75 24.27
C GLY A 281 -10.84 4.87 23.24
N PRO A 282 -11.18 6.06 23.75
CA PRO A 282 -11.45 7.22 22.92
C PRO A 282 -10.14 7.86 22.43
N PHE A 283 -10.23 8.57 21.31
CA PHE A 283 -9.18 9.41 20.74
C PHE A 283 -9.79 10.70 20.21
N GLU A 284 -8.96 11.70 19.97
CA GLU A 284 -9.42 12.98 19.42
C GLU A 284 -9.20 13.04 17.91
N GLY A 285 -10.14 13.63 17.19
CA GLY A 285 -9.98 13.93 15.77
C GLY A 285 -8.91 15.01 15.54
N LEU A 286 -8.41 15.09 14.32
CA LEU A 286 -7.27 15.95 13.99
C LEU A 286 -7.65 17.39 13.61
N GLY A 287 -8.90 17.65 13.20
CA GLY A 287 -9.33 18.97 12.78
C GLY A 287 -8.42 19.59 11.72
N LEU A 288 -8.12 18.84 10.66
CA LEU A 288 -7.19 19.28 9.63
C LEU A 288 -7.75 20.43 8.79
N PRO A 289 -6.92 21.38 8.34
CA PRO A 289 -7.34 22.41 7.39
C PRO A 289 -7.88 21.83 6.09
N VAL A 290 -8.87 22.46 5.49
CA VAL A 290 -9.48 22.03 4.21
C VAL A 290 -8.44 21.92 3.09
N SER A 291 -7.41 22.78 3.08
CA SER A 291 -6.30 22.69 2.11
C SER A 291 -5.53 21.39 2.23
N VAL A 292 -5.28 20.93 3.45
CA VAL A 292 -4.60 19.64 3.74
C VAL A 292 -5.48 18.46 3.32
N LEU A 293 -6.78 18.51 3.65
CA LEU A 293 -7.73 17.48 3.24
C LEU A 293 -7.80 17.33 1.71
N ARG A 294 -7.83 18.45 0.96
CA ARG A 294 -7.80 18.41 -0.51
C ARG A 294 -6.53 17.76 -1.06
N ARG A 295 -5.38 17.95 -0.41
CA ARG A 295 -4.13 17.27 -0.79
C ARG A 295 -4.27 15.77 -0.61
N ILE A 296 -4.60 15.32 0.59
CA ILE A 296 -4.62 13.90 0.97
C ILE A 296 -5.68 13.12 0.19
N TYR A 297 -6.90 13.66 0.08
CA TYR A 297 -8.02 12.96 -0.55
C TYR A 297 -8.08 13.07 -2.08
N TYR A 298 -7.34 13.99 -2.69
CA TYR A 298 -7.50 14.25 -4.11
C TYR A 298 -6.21 14.60 -4.84
N GLN A 299 -5.57 15.72 -4.49
CA GLN A 299 -4.50 16.28 -5.32
C GLN A 299 -3.27 15.38 -5.37
N ASN A 300 -2.96 14.68 -4.28
CA ASN A 300 -1.80 13.78 -4.24
C ASN A 300 -2.02 12.52 -5.09
N ALA A 301 -3.24 11.98 -5.14
CA ALA A 301 -3.54 10.88 -6.06
C ALA A 301 -3.32 11.29 -7.53
N GLN A 302 -3.69 12.54 -7.90
CA GLN A 302 -3.38 13.08 -9.21
C GLN A 302 -1.87 13.23 -9.46
N ALA A 303 -1.16 13.78 -8.47
CA ALA A 303 0.27 14.08 -8.61
C ALA A 303 1.15 12.81 -8.62
N TRP A 304 0.85 11.84 -7.76
CA TRP A 304 1.68 10.65 -7.54
C TRP A 304 1.23 9.43 -8.34
N LEU A 305 -0.06 9.30 -8.64
CA LEU A 305 -0.62 8.12 -9.32
C LEU A 305 -1.19 8.45 -10.71
N GLY A 306 -1.28 9.73 -11.08
CA GLY A 306 -1.86 10.15 -12.35
C GLY A 306 -3.37 9.91 -12.46
N MET A 307 -4.08 9.90 -11.33
CA MET A 307 -5.53 9.58 -11.24
C MET A 307 -6.41 10.80 -11.43
#